data_053b4825171ed155c70bf321736253c4
#
_entry.id   053b4825171ed155c70bf321736253c4
#
_cell.length_a   1.000
_cell.length_b   1.000
_cell.length_c   1.000
_cell.angle_alpha   90.00
_cell.angle_beta   90.00
_cell.angle_gamma   90.00
#
_symmetry.space_group_name_H-M   'P 1'
#
loop_
_entity.id
_entity.type
_entity.pdbx_description
1 polymer ?
#
loop_
_entity_poly.entity_id
_entity_poly.type
_entity_poly.pdbx_seq_one_letter_code
_entity_poly.pdbx_strand_id
1 'polypeptide(L)'
;MALVNGQELADNLDIEYDGAAVATLDQVADAASLLIGYLITPAALLAEPAPTKEAAMSVAVEMFQARSSAGGEAVSVDFTPGPYRLSVWLTRRVMGVLAPYLDMKGVVG
;
A
#
# COMPACT_ATOMS: atom_id res chain seq x y z
N MET A 1 -12.11 4.81 -5.27
CA MET A 1 -11.14 5.61 -5.78
C MET A 1 -9.82 5.20 -5.26
N ALA A 2 -8.88 4.97 -6.09
CA ALA A 2 -7.60 4.47 -5.67
C ALA A 2 -6.63 5.58 -5.40
N LEU A 3 -5.91 5.50 -4.31
CA LEU A 3 -4.89 6.47 -4.00
C LEU A 3 -3.64 6.22 -4.84
N VAL A 4 -3.45 5.00 -5.29
CA VAL A 4 -2.36 4.66 -6.18
C VAL A 4 -2.89 3.60 -7.12
N ASN A 5 -2.48 3.60 -8.37
CA ASN A 5 -2.92 2.58 -9.30
C ASN A 5 -1.72 1.78 -9.81
N GLY A 6 -2.00 0.72 -10.54
CA GLY A 6 -0.94 -0.18 -11.00
C GLY A 6 0.08 0.47 -11.91
N GLN A 7 -0.36 1.39 -12.76
CA GLN A 7 0.55 2.08 -13.66
C GLN A 7 1.50 2.99 -12.85
N GLU A 8 0.98 3.68 -11.85
CA GLU A 8 1.80 4.54 -11.02
C GLU A 8 2.81 3.71 -10.25
N LEU A 9 2.39 2.54 -9.78
CA LEU A 9 3.26 1.67 -9.05
C LEU A 9 4.38 1.17 -9.99
N ALA A 10 4.04 0.79 -11.20
CA ALA A 10 5.02 0.32 -12.16
C ALA A 10 6.05 1.42 -12.46
N ASP A 11 5.57 2.65 -12.62
CA ASP A 11 6.44 3.77 -12.90
C ASP A 11 7.40 4.00 -11.74
N ASN A 12 6.92 3.87 -10.52
CA ASN A 12 7.75 4.08 -9.37
C ASN A 12 8.80 3.00 -9.24
N LEU A 13 8.46 1.78 -9.61
CA LEU A 13 9.38 0.66 -9.52
C LEU A 13 10.25 0.54 -10.78
N ASP A 14 9.97 1.38 -11.76
CA ASP A 14 10.74 1.37 -13.01
C ASP A 14 10.60 0.03 -13.72
N ILE A 15 9.41 -0.52 -13.79
CA ILE A 15 9.14 -1.75 -14.50
C ILE A 15 8.01 -1.51 -15.48
N GLU A 16 7.85 -2.41 -16.43
CA GLU A 16 6.83 -2.23 -17.41
C GLU A 16 5.46 -2.63 -16.93
N TYR A 17 4.46 -1.88 -17.26
CA TYR A 17 3.10 -2.17 -16.86
C TYR A 17 2.49 -2.89 -18.04
N ASP A 18 2.71 -4.19 -18.14
CA ASP A 18 2.38 -4.88 -19.29
C ASP A 18 2.28 -6.35 -19.01
N GLY A 19 1.56 -7.07 -19.76
CA GLY A 19 1.47 -8.51 -19.68
C GLY A 19 1.00 -9.03 -18.34
N ALA A 20 1.64 -10.04 -17.88
CA ALA A 20 1.22 -10.66 -16.64
C ALA A 20 1.44 -9.75 -15.44
N ALA A 21 2.30 -8.79 -15.56
CA ALA A 21 2.58 -7.90 -14.44
C ALA A 21 1.40 -7.00 -14.12
N VAL A 22 0.57 -6.70 -15.09
CA VAL A 22 -0.56 -5.80 -14.88
C VAL A 22 -1.46 -6.28 -13.73
N ALA A 23 -1.81 -7.54 -13.73
CA ALA A 23 -2.72 -8.05 -12.71
C ALA A 23 -2.10 -7.92 -11.32
N THR A 24 -0.83 -8.22 -11.18
CA THR A 24 -0.17 -8.15 -9.90
C THR A 24 -0.02 -6.70 -9.44
N LEU A 25 0.38 -5.84 -10.36
CA LEU A 25 0.56 -4.44 -10.02
C LEU A 25 -0.77 -3.81 -9.60
N ASP A 26 -1.84 -4.11 -10.32
CA ASP A 26 -3.14 -3.56 -10.01
C ASP A 26 -3.63 -4.09 -8.66
N GLN A 27 -3.40 -5.36 -8.39
CA GLN A 27 -3.87 -5.96 -7.16
C GLN A 27 -3.14 -5.37 -5.97
N VAL A 28 -1.85 -5.16 -6.09
CA VAL A 28 -1.06 -4.60 -5.01
C VAL A 28 -1.44 -3.13 -4.80
N ALA A 29 -1.61 -2.39 -5.88
CA ALA A 29 -1.99 -0.98 -5.78
C ALA A 29 -3.36 -0.84 -5.12
N ASP A 30 -4.30 -1.71 -5.46
CA ASP A 30 -5.62 -1.67 -4.87
C ASP A 30 -5.55 -2.00 -3.39
N ALA A 31 -4.78 -3.01 -3.01
CA ALA A 31 -4.65 -3.40 -1.62
C ALA A 31 -4.06 -2.27 -0.79
N ALA A 32 -3.04 -1.61 -1.32
CA ALA A 32 -2.41 -0.50 -0.61
C ALA A 32 -3.38 0.67 -0.48
N SER A 33 -4.13 0.95 -1.55
CA SER A 33 -5.09 2.05 -1.53
C SER A 33 -6.18 1.78 -0.50
N LEU A 34 -6.65 0.54 -0.41
CA LEU A 34 -7.69 0.21 0.54
C LEU A 34 -7.16 0.29 1.96
N LEU A 35 -5.95 -0.17 2.19
CA LEU A 35 -5.37 -0.14 3.52
C LEU A 35 -5.24 1.30 4.00
N ILE A 36 -4.69 2.18 3.18
CA ILE A 36 -4.54 3.56 3.59
C ILE A 36 -5.90 4.23 3.71
N GLY A 37 -6.80 3.94 2.77
CA GLY A 37 -8.13 4.54 2.80
C GLY A 37 -8.88 4.18 4.07
N TYR A 38 -8.60 3.01 4.63
CA TYR A 38 -9.27 2.58 5.82
C TYR A 38 -8.76 3.36 7.04
N LEU A 39 -7.55 3.85 6.99
CA LEU A 39 -6.95 4.53 8.12
C LEU A 39 -7.26 6.02 8.18
N ILE A 40 -7.69 6.61 7.10
CA ILE A 40 -7.87 8.06 7.04
C ILE A 40 -9.34 8.43 7.05
N THR A 41 -9.64 9.68 7.29
CA THR A 41 -11.04 10.12 7.34
C THR A 41 -11.64 10.10 5.95
N PRO A 42 -12.95 9.98 5.85
CA PRO A 42 -13.60 10.00 4.54
C PRO A 42 -13.31 11.29 3.77
N ALA A 43 -13.20 12.40 4.48
CA ALA A 43 -12.91 13.66 3.82
C ALA A 43 -11.51 13.64 3.21
N ALA A 44 -10.55 13.06 3.93
CA ALA A 44 -9.20 12.95 3.42
C ALA A 44 -9.15 12.00 2.23
N LEU A 45 -9.89 10.90 2.30
CA LEU A 45 -9.90 9.95 1.21
C LEU A 45 -10.43 10.62 -0.05
N LEU A 46 -11.43 11.45 0.08
CA LEU A 46 -12.02 12.09 -1.07
C LEU A 46 -11.08 13.15 -1.61
N ALA A 47 -10.45 13.92 -0.77
CA ALA A 47 -9.58 15.00 -1.19
C ALA A 47 -8.23 14.50 -1.70
N GLU A 48 -7.84 13.31 -1.30
CA GLU A 48 -6.58 12.71 -1.71
C GLU A 48 -5.37 13.65 -1.56
N PRO A 49 -5.11 14.14 -0.36
CA PRO A 49 -3.95 15.01 -0.18
C PRO A 49 -2.68 14.24 -0.51
N ALA A 50 -1.67 14.95 -0.97
CA ALA A 50 -0.42 14.33 -1.38
C ALA A 50 0.16 13.33 -0.38
N PRO A 51 0.17 13.62 0.93
CA PRO A 51 0.73 12.64 1.85
C PRO A 51 0.00 11.31 1.88
N THR A 52 -1.31 11.29 1.62
CA THR A 52 -2.05 10.03 1.61
C THR A 52 -1.65 9.20 0.39
N LYS A 53 -1.41 9.85 -0.74
CA LYS A 53 -1.00 9.14 -1.93
C LYS A 53 0.43 8.62 -1.76
N GLU A 54 1.26 9.40 -1.10
CA GLU A 54 2.62 9.00 -0.86
C GLU A 54 2.66 7.79 0.07
N ALA A 55 1.81 7.77 1.09
CA ALA A 55 1.74 6.65 2.02
C ALA A 55 1.27 5.40 1.28
N ALA A 56 0.27 5.54 0.42
CA ALA A 56 -0.24 4.41 -0.33
C ALA A 56 0.84 3.85 -1.26
N MET A 57 1.61 4.73 -1.90
CA MET A 57 2.69 4.27 -2.77
C MET A 57 3.76 3.54 -1.97
N SER A 58 4.13 4.04 -0.79
CA SER A 58 5.13 3.39 0.03
C SER A 58 4.69 1.98 0.43
N VAL A 59 3.43 1.83 0.79
CA VAL A 59 2.89 0.54 1.16
C VAL A 59 2.88 -0.38 -0.06
N ALA A 60 2.46 0.14 -1.21
CA ALA A 60 2.38 -0.66 -2.42
C ALA A 60 3.75 -1.17 -2.83
N VAL A 61 4.77 -0.34 -2.72
CA VAL A 61 6.12 -0.72 -3.08
C VAL A 61 6.59 -1.87 -2.17
N GLU A 62 6.36 -1.71 -0.86
CA GLU A 62 6.79 -2.77 0.03
C GLU A 62 6.02 -4.07 -0.21
N MET A 63 4.73 -4.00 -0.46
CA MET A 63 3.94 -5.19 -0.75
C MET A 63 4.42 -5.87 -2.01
N PHE A 64 4.74 -5.08 -3.03
CA PHE A 64 5.17 -5.65 -4.29
C PHE A 64 6.54 -6.32 -4.13
N GLN A 65 7.43 -5.68 -3.39
CA GLN A 65 8.76 -6.24 -3.19
C GLN A 65 8.68 -7.51 -2.33
N ALA A 66 7.78 -7.55 -1.39
CA ALA A 66 7.61 -8.74 -0.58
C ALA A 66 7.11 -9.91 -1.43
N ARG A 67 6.22 -9.63 -2.37
CA ARG A 67 5.75 -10.69 -3.22
C ARG A 67 6.84 -11.17 -4.14
N SER A 68 7.64 -10.27 -4.64
CA SER A 68 8.72 -10.65 -5.53
C SER A 68 9.73 -11.49 -4.81
N SER A 69 10.04 -11.14 -3.58
CA SER A 69 10.98 -11.91 -2.85
C SER A 69 10.42 -13.25 -2.52
N ALA A 70 9.19 -13.30 -2.09
CA ALA A 70 8.57 -14.55 -1.71
C ALA A 70 8.50 -15.46 -2.87
N GLY A 71 8.31 -14.89 -4.05
CA GLY A 71 8.22 -15.72 -5.20
C GLY A 71 9.46 -16.51 -5.43
N GLY A 72 10.55 -16.06 -4.97
CA GLY A 72 11.79 -16.74 -5.20
C GLY A 72 12.19 -17.56 -4.05
N GLU A 73 11.54 -17.57 -2.97
CA GLU A 73 11.96 -18.24 -1.90
C GLU A 73 10.92 -18.86 -1.14
N ALA A 74 11.13 -19.58 -0.37
CA ALA A 74 10.22 -20.30 0.28
C ALA A 74 9.58 -19.54 1.28
N VAL A 75 9.95 -18.48 1.44
CA VAL A 75 9.44 -17.71 2.34
C VAL A 75 8.04 -17.67 2.33
N SER A 76 7.49 -17.97 1.33
CA SER A 76 6.14 -17.90 1.24
C SER A 76 5.45 -18.55 2.31
N VAL A 77 6.12 -19.31 2.98
CA VAL A 77 5.53 -20.06 3.90
C VAL A 77 4.92 -19.23 4.88
N ASP A 78 5.54 -18.21 5.24
CA ASP A 78 5.03 -17.48 6.22
C ASP A 78 4.12 -16.53 5.85
N PHE A 79 3.86 -16.38 4.77
CA PHE A 79 3.17 -15.48 4.25
C PHE A 79 1.87 -15.64 4.37
N THR A 80 1.47 -15.81 5.14
CA THR A 80 0.33 -16.11 5.15
C THR A 80 -0.48 -15.08 5.27
N PRO A 81 -1.41 -15.17 5.60
CA PRO A 81 -2.38 -14.43 5.58
C PRO A 81 -2.39 -13.21 6.12
N GLY A 82 -1.74 -12.93 6.64
CA GLY A 82 -1.80 -11.74 7.12
C GLY A 82 -1.14 -11.01 6.20
N PRO A 83 -1.39 -11.07 5.22
CA PRO A 83 -0.75 -10.69 4.16
C PRO A 83 -0.25 -9.40 4.20
N TYR A 84 -0.73 -8.53 4.75
CA TYR A 84 -0.25 -7.28 4.61
C TYR A 84 0.50 -6.88 5.82
N ARG A 85 1.38 -7.71 6.39
CA ARG A 85 2.16 -7.38 7.43
C ARG A 85 3.13 -6.43 7.02
N LEU A 86 3.08 -5.20 7.29
CA LEU A 86 4.08 -4.21 6.98
C LEU A 86 5.21 -4.28 7.97
N SER A 87 6.37 -3.86 7.57
CA SER A 87 7.48 -3.80 8.48
C SER A 87 7.20 -2.75 9.53
N VAL A 88 7.80 -2.87 10.67
CA VAL A 88 7.59 -1.91 11.74
C VAL A 88 8.05 -0.53 11.30
N TRP A 89 9.15 -0.49 10.58
CA TRP A 89 9.67 0.77 10.08
C TRP A 89 8.67 1.45 9.16
N LEU A 90 8.10 0.71 8.23
CA LEU A 90 7.16 1.29 7.29
C LEU A 90 5.90 1.72 8.02
N THR A 91 5.44 0.93 8.97
CA THR A 91 4.25 1.26 9.71
C THR A 91 4.44 2.60 10.43
N ARG A 92 5.58 2.79 11.08
CA ARG A 92 5.83 4.02 11.78
C ARG A 92 5.89 5.20 10.84
N ARG A 93 6.53 5.01 9.70
CA ARG A 93 6.67 6.09 8.75
C ARG A 93 5.32 6.47 8.19
N VAL A 94 4.51 5.49 7.83
CA VAL A 94 3.20 5.74 7.26
C VAL A 94 2.31 6.45 8.26
N MET A 95 2.31 5.99 9.52
CA MET A 95 1.45 6.61 10.52
C MET A 95 1.88 8.05 10.77
N GLY A 96 3.17 8.32 10.72
CA GLY A 96 3.67 9.68 10.89
C GLY A 96 3.22 10.59 9.75
N VAL A 97 3.29 10.09 8.53
CA VAL A 97 2.92 10.87 7.39
C VAL A 97 1.41 11.12 7.38
N LEU A 98 0.63 10.15 7.84
CA LEU A 98 -0.80 10.26 7.82
C LEU A 98 -1.39 10.96 9.03
N ALA A 99 -0.58 11.26 10.02
CA ALA A 99 -1.08 11.80 11.28
C ALA A 99 -2.20 12.83 11.16
N PRO A 100 -2.08 13.82 10.31
CA PRO A 100 -3.14 14.83 10.20
C PRO A 100 -4.43 14.30 9.61
N TYR A 101 -4.40 13.15 8.98
CA TYR A 101 -5.54 12.65 8.27
C TYR A 101 -6.15 11.39 8.88
N LEU A 102 -5.60 10.91 9.96
CA LEU A 102 -6.07 9.66 10.52
C LEU A 102 -7.49 9.74 11.06
N ASP A 103 -8.22 8.67 10.88
CA ASP A 103 -9.56 8.58 11.38
C ASP A 103 -9.46 8.04 12.79
N MET A 104 -9.68 8.85 13.77
CA MET A 104 -9.52 8.47 15.14
C MET A 104 -10.66 7.70 15.73
N LYS A 105 -11.72 7.51 14.97
CA LYS A 105 -12.83 6.81 15.50
C LYS A 105 -12.48 5.47 16.00
N GLY A 106 -11.72 4.75 15.30
CA GLY A 106 -11.36 3.44 15.70
C GLY A 106 -10.34 3.41 16.80
N VAL A 107 -9.70 4.52 17.02
CA VAL A 107 -8.64 4.56 17.97
C VAL A 107 -9.18 4.89 19.31
N VAL A 108 -10.16 5.70 19.35
CA VAL A 108 -10.71 6.11 20.58
C VAL A 108 -11.53 5.06 21.19
N GLY A 109 -12.08 4.29 20.44
CA GLY A 109 -12.92 3.26 20.90
C GLY A 109 -12.32 2.33 21.86
#